data_d64f16fa844ceb0fe6873ede13d0cae3
#
_entry.id   d64f16fa844ceb0fe6873ede13d0cae3
#
_cell.length_a   1.000
_cell.length_b   1.000
_cell.length_c   1.000
_cell.angle_alpha   90.00
_cell.angle_beta   90.00
_cell.angle_gamma   90.00
#
_symmetry.space_group_name_H-M   'P 1'
#
loop_
_entity.id
_entity.type
_entity.pdbx_description
1 polymer ?
#
loop_
_entity_poly.entity_id
_entity_poly.type
_entity_poly.pdbx_seq_one_letter_code
_entity_poly.pdbx_strand_id
1 'polypeptide(L)'
;MGFIYEERGSDSPFVEKIFHGFSAGEGSTIRPAESHWHMVFTKFQGHTLTFMVGPLTSAGVTPFTEGAEILWIKFKHGAFMPHLDLGNFLNLEATLPDASGKSFWLNGSAWQFPDFENADTFLNRLAHRDILTCDPLVQAVLA
;
A
#
# COMPACT_ATOMS: atom_id res chain seq x y z
N MET A 1 0.07 -13.58 -19.29
CA MET A 1 0.21 -13.39 -18.67
C MET A 1 -0.13 -13.03 -17.49
N GLY A 2 0.09 -12.94 -16.63
CA GLY A 2 -0.53 -12.62 -15.42
C GLY A 2 0.40 -12.22 -14.34
N PHE A 3 -0.20 -12.22 -13.19
CA PHE A 3 0.46 -11.87 -11.96
C PHE A 3 0.41 -13.11 -11.06
N ILE A 4 1.59 -13.61 -10.65
CA ILE A 4 1.68 -14.76 -9.77
C ILE A 4 1.88 -14.23 -8.36
N TYR A 5 0.94 -14.50 -7.46
CA TYR A 5 0.98 -13.91 -6.12
C TYR A 5 0.48 -14.86 -5.03
N GLU A 6 0.88 -14.53 -3.82
CA GLU A 6 0.33 -15.10 -2.59
C GLU A 6 -0.30 -13.98 -1.78
N GLU A 7 -1.26 -14.34 -0.93
CA GLU A 7 -1.92 -13.34 -0.09
C GLU A 7 -2.19 -13.91 1.29
N ARG A 8 -2.29 -13.02 2.27
CA ARG A 8 -2.69 -13.40 3.62
C ARG A 8 -3.46 -12.27 4.29
N GLY A 9 -4.24 -12.61 5.29
CA GLY A 9 -4.82 -11.63 6.20
C GLY A 9 -3.78 -11.14 7.19
N SER A 10 -4.20 -10.32 8.12
CA SER A 10 -3.33 -9.72 9.11
C SER A 10 -4.06 -9.57 10.43
N ASP A 11 -3.33 -9.68 11.53
CA ASP A 11 -3.86 -9.40 12.87
C ASP A 11 -3.87 -7.89 13.17
N SER A 12 -3.25 -7.09 12.31
CA SER A 12 -3.25 -5.64 12.50
C SER A 12 -4.66 -5.06 12.33
N PRO A 13 -5.10 -4.17 13.23
CA PRO A 13 -6.41 -3.52 13.09
C PRO A 13 -6.48 -2.56 11.91
N PHE A 14 -5.36 -2.29 11.25
CA PHE A 14 -5.29 -1.34 10.14
C PHE A 14 -5.22 -2.03 8.78
N VAL A 15 -4.95 -3.33 8.74
CA VAL A 15 -4.66 -4.06 7.50
C VAL A 15 -5.75 -5.06 7.18
N GLU A 16 -6.28 -4.98 5.97
CA GLU A 16 -7.25 -5.97 5.50
C GLU A 16 -6.55 -7.17 4.88
N LYS A 17 -5.59 -6.93 4.00
CA LYS A 17 -4.92 -8.00 3.28
C LYS A 17 -3.53 -7.56 2.80
N ILE A 18 -2.62 -8.52 2.71
CA ILE A 18 -1.28 -8.31 2.21
C ILE A 18 -1.05 -9.26 1.05
N PHE A 19 -0.59 -8.72 -0.07
CA PHE A 19 -0.28 -9.48 -1.29
C PHE A 19 1.20 -9.36 -1.59
N HIS A 20 1.79 -10.45 -2.06
CA HIS A 20 3.17 -10.46 -2.52
C HIS A 20 3.26 -11.31 -3.77
N GLY A 21 3.91 -10.81 -4.80
CA GLY A 21 4.01 -11.56 -6.02
C GLY A 21 4.93 -10.96 -7.05
N PHE A 22 4.91 -11.60 -8.22
CA PHE A 22 5.73 -11.22 -9.36
C PHE A 22 4.85 -11.11 -10.59
N SER A 23 5.14 -10.13 -11.43
CA SER A 23 4.48 -10.07 -12.73
C SER A 23 5.17 -11.03 -13.68
N ALA A 24 4.40 -11.98 -14.24
CA ALA A 24 4.90 -13.01 -15.14
C ALA A 24 4.99 -12.55 -16.59
N GLY A 25 4.58 -11.31 -16.87
CA GLY A 25 4.63 -10.70 -18.18
C GLY A 25 4.13 -9.28 -18.10
N GLU A 26 4.23 -8.55 -19.19
CA GLU A 26 3.64 -7.22 -19.25
C GLU A 26 2.13 -7.33 -19.38
N GLY A 27 1.42 -6.37 -18.82
CA GLY A 27 -0.03 -6.35 -18.89
C GLY A 27 -0.62 -5.32 -17.96
N SER A 28 -1.89 -5.52 -17.64
CA SER A 28 -2.59 -4.64 -16.73
C SER A 28 -3.68 -5.40 -15.99
N THR A 29 -4.11 -4.86 -14.86
CA THR A 29 -5.23 -5.38 -14.10
C THR A 29 -6.23 -4.27 -13.83
N ILE A 30 -7.50 -4.65 -13.70
CA ILE A 30 -8.56 -3.69 -13.39
C ILE A 30 -8.68 -3.57 -11.87
N ARG A 31 -8.61 -2.34 -11.37
CA ARG A 31 -8.88 -2.05 -9.97
C ARG A 31 -10.33 -1.59 -9.84
N PRO A 32 -11.14 -2.24 -8.97
CA PRO A 32 -12.50 -1.79 -8.76
C PRO A 32 -12.54 -0.47 -8.00
N ALA A 33 -13.66 0.24 -8.09
CA ALA A 33 -13.91 1.38 -7.23
C ALA A 33 -13.98 0.90 -5.79
N GLU A 34 -13.28 1.58 -4.90
CA GLU A 34 -13.26 1.22 -3.47
C GLU A 34 -12.76 2.38 -2.63
N SER A 35 -13.07 2.35 -1.33
CA SER A 35 -12.69 3.42 -0.40
C SER A 35 -11.44 3.10 0.40
N HIS A 36 -10.74 2.02 0.08
CA HIS A 36 -9.53 1.63 0.80
C HIS A 36 -8.30 2.36 0.29
N TRP A 37 -7.40 2.70 1.20
CA TRP A 37 -6.05 3.13 0.86
C TRP A 37 -5.17 1.90 0.69
N HIS A 38 -4.14 2.04 -0.12
CA HIS A 38 -3.14 0.98 -0.35
C HIS A 38 -1.74 1.55 -0.28
N MET A 39 -0.80 0.74 0.19
CA MET A 39 0.62 1.05 0.13
C MET A 39 1.29 -0.04 -0.69
N VAL A 40 2.03 0.36 -1.72
CA VAL A 40 2.58 -0.56 -2.70
C VAL A 40 4.08 -0.35 -2.82
N PHE A 41 4.84 -1.45 -2.72
CA PHE A 41 6.27 -1.46 -2.93
C PHE A 41 6.56 -2.29 -4.16
N THR A 42 7.13 -1.68 -5.19
CA THR A 42 7.44 -2.34 -6.45
C THR A 42 8.95 -2.38 -6.65
N LYS A 43 9.50 -3.57 -6.74
CA LYS A 43 10.94 -3.77 -6.96
C LYS A 43 11.16 -4.28 -8.37
N PHE A 44 11.98 -3.55 -9.12
CA PHE A 44 12.34 -3.91 -10.49
C PHE A 44 13.81 -3.60 -10.71
N GLN A 45 14.55 -4.59 -11.20
CA GLN A 45 16.00 -4.46 -11.45
C GLN A 45 16.77 -3.91 -10.23
N GLY A 46 16.42 -4.42 -9.04
CA GLY A 46 17.11 -4.05 -7.81
C GLY A 46 16.71 -2.71 -7.22
N HIS A 47 15.79 -2.00 -7.86
CA HIS A 47 15.32 -0.69 -7.39
C HIS A 47 13.88 -0.78 -6.90
N THR A 48 13.61 -0.26 -5.70
CA THR A 48 12.27 -0.31 -5.10
C THR A 48 11.63 1.07 -5.12
N LEU A 49 10.40 1.14 -5.62
CA LEU A 49 9.57 2.34 -5.56
C LEU A 49 8.43 2.10 -4.58
N THR A 50 8.07 3.15 -3.83
CA THR A 50 6.98 3.11 -2.86
C THR A 50 5.87 4.03 -3.32
N PHE A 51 4.64 3.49 -3.39
CA PHE A 51 3.47 4.26 -3.79
C PHE A 51 2.43 4.27 -2.68
N MET A 52 1.84 5.43 -2.43
CA MET A 52 0.59 5.53 -1.69
C MET A 52 -0.53 5.67 -2.72
N VAL A 53 -1.52 4.82 -2.62
CA VAL A 53 -2.63 4.77 -3.55
C VAL A 53 -3.91 5.09 -2.78
N GLY A 54 -4.59 6.16 -3.19
CA GLY A 54 -5.81 6.61 -2.54
C GLY A 54 -7.05 5.86 -3.02
N PRO A 55 -8.20 6.17 -2.42
CA PRO A 55 -9.47 5.57 -2.83
C PRO A 55 -9.83 5.88 -4.28
N LEU A 56 -10.56 4.96 -4.91
CA LEU A 56 -11.06 5.12 -6.28
C LEU A 56 -12.56 5.27 -6.28
N THR A 57 -13.07 6.31 -6.94
CA THR A 57 -14.52 6.51 -7.12
C THR A 57 -15.05 5.76 -8.33
N SER A 58 -14.17 5.31 -9.22
CA SER A 58 -14.54 4.50 -10.38
C SER A 58 -13.43 3.50 -10.66
N ALA A 59 -13.74 2.45 -11.41
CA ALA A 59 -12.75 1.43 -11.76
C ALA A 59 -11.60 2.06 -12.56
N GLY A 60 -10.39 1.59 -12.31
CA GLY A 60 -9.20 2.04 -13.00
C GLY A 60 -8.37 0.88 -13.52
N VAL A 61 -7.35 1.18 -14.29
CA VAL A 61 -6.44 0.18 -14.84
C VAL A 61 -5.06 0.43 -14.27
N THR A 62 -4.43 -0.63 -13.75
CA THR A 62 -3.07 -0.58 -13.23
C THR A 62 -2.17 -1.43 -14.14
N PRO A 63 -1.21 -0.81 -14.84
CA PRO A 63 -0.25 -1.58 -15.63
C PRO A 63 0.78 -2.23 -14.74
N PHE A 64 1.40 -3.31 -15.24
CA PHE A 64 2.53 -3.92 -14.56
C PHE A 64 3.60 -4.32 -15.58
N THR A 65 4.86 -4.33 -15.10
CA THR A 65 6.03 -4.63 -15.90
C THR A 65 6.51 -6.04 -15.60
N GLU A 66 6.87 -6.80 -16.64
CA GLU A 66 7.40 -8.15 -16.47
C GLU A 66 8.63 -8.14 -15.55
N GLY A 67 8.68 -9.08 -14.63
CA GLY A 67 9.78 -9.24 -13.70
C GLY A 67 9.74 -8.35 -12.47
N ALA A 68 8.69 -7.56 -12.30
CA ALA A 68 8.54 -6.74 -11.11
C ALA A 68 8.09 -7.60 -9.92
N GLU A 69 8.70 -7.37 -8.76
CA GLU A 69 8.26 -7.93 -7.50
C GLU A 69 7.43 -6.89 -6.78
N ILE A 70 6.24 -7.26 -6.31
CA ILE A 70 5.29 -6.33 -5.72
C ILE A 70 4.86 -6.81 -4.35
N LEU A 71 4.94 -5.90 -3.36
CA LEU A 71 4.33 -6.05 -2.06
C LEU A 71 3.20 -5.04 -1.99
N TRP A 72 1.96 -5.51 -1.81
CA TRP A 72 0.78 -4.67 -1.83
C TRP A 72 0.04 -4.81 -0.50
N ILE A 73 -0.10 -3.72 0.23
CA ILE A 73 -0.77 -3.70 1.52
C ILE A 73 -2.09 -2.95 1.36
N LYS A 74 -3.20 -3.67 1.54
CA LYS A 74 -4.54 -3.09 1.51
C LYS A 74 -4.97 -2.75 2.92
N PHE A 75 -5.24 -1.48 3.19
CA PHE A 75 -5.68 -1.04 4.50
C PHE A 75 -7.15 -1.37 4.72
N LYS A 76 -7.53 -1.57 5.98
CA LYS A 76 -8.94 -1.70 6.32
C LYS A 76 -9.67 -0.41 6.02
N HIS A 77 -10.97 -0.54 5.79
CA HIS A 77 -11.84 0.60 5.55
C HIS A 77 -11.73 1.58 6.73
N GLY A 78 -11.48 2.85 6.43
CA GLY A 78 -11.29 3.87 7.45
C GLY A 78 -9.87 4.07 7.95
N ALA A 79 -8.94 3.18 7.60
CA ALA A 79 -7.52 3.38 7.95
C ALA A 79 -6.88 4.33 6.93
N PHE A 80 -6.15 5.31 7.41
CA PHE A 80 -5.52 6.33 6.57
C PHE A 80 -4.32 6.94 7.28
N MET A 81 -3.56 7.76 6.53
CA MET A 81 -2.41 8.49 7.08
C MET A 81 -2.79 9.97 7.18
N PRO A 82 -2.91 10.52 8.41
CA PRO A 82 -3.42 11.89 8.61
C PRO A 82 -2.60 12.99 7.93
N HIS A 83 -1.31 12.77 7.72
CA HIS A 83 -0.46 13.77 7.07
C HIS A 83 -0.63 13.80 5.55
N LEU A 84 -1.36 12.85 4.97
CA LEU A 84 -1.64 12.78 3.54
C LEU A 84 -3.07 13.26 3.30
N ASP A 85 -3.20 14.34 2.54
CA ASP A 85 -4.51 14.94 2.27
C ASP A 85 -5.29 14.08 1.27
N LEU A 86 -6.48 13.63 1.66
CA LEU A 86 -7.37 12.86 0.80
C LEU A 86 -7.64 13.57 -0.54
N GLY A 87 -7.77 14.90 -0.52
CA GLY A 87 -8.01 15.66 -1.73
C GLY A 87 -6.91 15.51 -2.77
N ASN A 88 -5.70 15.21 -2.34
CA ASN A 88 -4.56 15.01 -3.23
C ASN A 88 -4.40 13.55 -3.68
N PHE A 89 -5.17 12.62 -3.09
CA PHE A 89 -5.01 11.19 -3.36
C PHE A 89 -6.27 10.53 -3.93
N LEU A 90 -7.40 11.20 -3.91
CA LEU A 90 -8.64 10.63 -4.45
C LEU A 90 -8.47 10.36 -5.95
N ASN A 91 -8.62 9.11 -6.37
CA ASN A 91 -8.38 8.64 -7.73
C ASN A 91 -6.92 8.80 -8.20
N LEU A 92 -5.99 9.01 -7.27
CA LEU A 92 -4.58 9.28 -7.58
C LEU A 92 -3.67 8.38 -6.77
N GLU A 93 -2.43 8.31 -7.21
CA GLU A 93 -1.35 7.69 -6.45
C GLU A 93 -0.16 8.65 -6.43
N ALA A 94 0.70 8.50 -5.43
CA ALA A 94 1.90 9.30 -5.32
C ALA A 94 3.08 8.41 -4.94
N THR A 95 4.24 8.71 -5.51
CA THR A 95 5.48 8.02 -5.17
C THR A 95 6.10 8.69 -3.96
N LEU A 96 6.46 7.90 -2.95
CA LEU A 96 7.18 8.41 -1.80
C LEU A 96 8.69 8.39 -2.11
N PRO A 97 9.45 9.43 -1.66
CA PRO A 97 10.86 9.53 -2.01
C PRO A 97 11.72 8.43 -1.38
N ASP A 98 12.75 8.01 -2.07
CA ASP A 98 13.77 7.10 -1.54
C ASP A 98 14.64 7.83 -0.53
N ALA A 99 15.02 7.13 0.56
CA ALA A 99 16.03 7.62 1.50
C ALA A 99 17.37 6.97 1.22
N SER A 100 17.34 5.67 0.86
CA SER A 100 18.52 4.89 0.49
C SER A 100 18.06 3.71 -0.37
N GLY A 101 18.98 2.83 -0.78
CA GLY A 101 18.61 1.63 -1.53
C GLY A 101 17.73 0.66 -0.74
N LYS A 102 17.59 0.83 0.58
CA LYS A 102 16.83 -0.07 1.47
C LYS A 102 15.74 0.64 2.26
N SER A 103 15.52 1.93 2.03
CA SER A 103 14.59 2.73 2.83
C SER A 103 13.95 3.84 2.01
N PHE A 104 12.88 4.38 2.54
CA PHE A 104 12.11 5.46 1.92
C PHE A 104 11.69 6.47 2.98
N TRP A 105 11.34 7.68 2.53
CA TRP A 105 10.89 8.73 3.43
C TRP A 105 9.38 8.67 3.61
N LEU A 106 8.96 8.71 4.87
CA LEU A 106 7.54 8.81 5.20
C LEU A 106 7.39 9.70 6.44
N ASN A 107 6.62 10.76 6.29
CA ASN A 107 6.34 11.72 7.37
C ASN A 107 7.61 12.21 8.07
N GLY A 108 8.64 12.56 7.27
CA GLY A 108 9.87 13.14 7.80
C GLY A 108 10.88 12.17 8.38
N SER A 109 10.64 10.88 8.30
CA SER A 109 11.55 9.84 8.80
C SER A 109 11.82 8.81 7.72
N ALA A 110 13.02 8.21 7.78
CA ALA A 110 13.38 7.11 6.90
C ALA A 110 12.90 5.79 7.49
N TRP A 111 12.28 4.96 6.65
CA TRP A 111 11.75 3.65 7.02
C TRP A 111 12.32 2.59 6.09
N GLN A 112 12.72 1.46 6.65
CA GLN A 112 13.15 0.33 5.82
C GLN A 112 11.96 -0.24 5.07
N PHE A 113 12.20 -0.70 3.83
CA PHE A 113 11.15 -1.38 3.06
C PHE A 113 10.72 -2.63 3.82
N PRO A 114 9.41 -2.80 4.05
CA PRO A 114 8.92 -4.04 4.65
C PRO A 114 8.95 -5.17 3.63
N ASP A 115 8.78 -6.40 4.11
CA ASP A 115 8.58 -7.57 3.28
C ASP A 115 7.25 -8.24 3.66
N PHE A 116 6.93 -9.33 2.98
CA PHE A 116 5.66 -10.04 3.20
C PHE A 116 5.54 -10.55 4.64
N GLU A 117 6.65 -10.94 5.25
CA GLU A 117 6.65 -11.52 6.59
C GLU A 117 6.51 -10.45 7.68
N ASN A 118 7.13 -9.28 7.50
CA ASN A 118 7.16 -8.26 8.54
C ASN A 118 6.25 -7.06 8.28
N ALA A 119 5.41 -7.12 7.26
CA ALA A 119 4.52 -6.01 6.91
C ALA A 119 3.62 -5.59 8.09
N ASP A 120 3.11 -6.54 8.87
CA ASP A 120 2.30 -6.26 10.05
C ASP A 120 3.07 -5.44 11.08
N THR A 121 4.30 -5.86 11.37
CA THR A 121 5.16 -5.16 12.33
C THR A 121 5.44 -3.74 11.86
N PHE A 122 5.71 -3.58 10.56
CA PHE A 122 5.92 -2.27 9.96
C PHE A 122 4.70 -1.37 10.14
N LEU A 123 3.52 -1.87 9.80
CA LEU A 123 2.29 -1.08 9.91
C LEU A 123 1.96 -0.75 11.36
N ASN A 124 2.19 -1.67 12.28
CA ASN A 124 1.97 -1.43 13.70
C ASN A 124 2.92 -0.35 14.25
N ARG A 125 4.14 -0.28 13.74
CA ARG A 125 5.07 0.79 14.11
C ARG A 125 4.59 2.15 13.60
N LEU A 126 4.04 2.20 12.39
CA LEU A 126 3.46 3.43 11.86
C LEU A 126 2.29 3.89 12.73
N ALA A 127 1.43 2.96 13.14
CA ALA A 127 0.29 3.26 14.00
C ALA A 127 0.75 3.77 15.36
N HIS A 128 1.82 3.18 15.91
CA HIS A 128 2.36 3.57 17.20
C HIS A 128 2.90 5.00 17.21
N ARG A 129 3.31 5.50 16.05
CA ARG A 129 3.80 6.88 15.88
C ARG A 129 2.73 7.82 15.33
N ASP A 130 1.47 7.38 15.32
CA ASP A 130 0.34 8.16 14.79
C ASP A 130 0.47 8.55 13.31
N ILE A 131 1.31 7.83 12.55
CA ILE A 131 1.42 8.01 11.12
C ILE A 131 0.24 7.34 10.41
N LEU A 132 -0.25 6.24 10.98
CA LEU A 132 -1.40 5.48 10.48
C LEU A 132 -2.46 5.44 11.57
N THR A 133 -3.70 5.73 11.22
CA THR A 133 -4.81 5.73 12.17
C THR A 133 -6.10 5.27 11.49
N CYS A 134 -7.15 5.06 12.27
CA CYS A 134 -8.49 4.77 11.75
C CYS A 134 -9.44 5.89 12.07
N ASP A 135 -10.35 6.17 11.14
CA ASP A 135 -11.41 7.13 11.34
C ASP A 135 -12.39 6.58 12.42
N PRO A 136 -12.59 7.27 13.56
CA PRO A 136 -13.48 6.78 14.60
C PRO A 136 -14.93 6.59 14.14
N LEU A 137 -15.41 7.43 13.21
CA LEU A 137 -16.75 7.32 12.68
C LEU A 137 -16.93 6.04 11.88
N VAL A 138 -15.94 5.71 11.03
CA VAL A 138 -15.99 4.49 10.23
C VAL A 138 -15.97 3.28 11.15
N GLN A 139 -15.12 3.28 12.18
CA GLN A 139 -15.04 2.18 13.13
C GLN A 139 -16.37 2.01 13.87
N ALA A 140 -17.02 3.09 14.28
CA ALA A 140 -18.29 3.02 14.98
C ALA A 140 -19.41 2.43 14.11
N VAL A 141 -19.38 2.69 12.80
CA VAL A 141 -20.37 2.16 11.85
C VAL A 141 -20.13 0.69 11.58
N LEU A 142 -18.85 0.26 11.53
CA LEU A 142 -18.49 -1.13 11.21
C LEU A 142 -18.49 -2.05 12.44
N ALA A 143 -18.52 -1.48 13.62
CA ALA A 143 -18.46 -2.25 14.87
C ALA A 143 -19.74 -3.04 15.14
#